data_c60c45c0e31d1c0b81ee3a314cfbdf45
#
_entry.id   c60c45c0e31d1c0b81ee3a314cfbdf45
#
_cell.length_a   1.000
_cell.length_b   1.000
_cell.length_c   1.000
_cell.angle_alpha   90.00
_cell.angle_beta   90.00
_cell.angle_gamma   90.00
#
_symmetry.space_group_name_H-M   'P 1'
#
loop_
_entity.id
_entity.type
_entity.pdbx_description
1 polymer ?
#
loop_
_entity_poly.entity_id
_entity_poly.type
_entity_poly.pdbx_seq_one_letter_code
_entity_poly.pdbx_strand_id
1 'polypeptide(L)'
;MPPNGSYQNSNHPHVGPWTGPIHRPWLYLKRAGVAASYPLRGIWFFIQNREFWPLMVGRILPISLISFLVYLLLFTFAFLPQYAFLVIFHGWGAWVNAVVLVLGEGLVIIQGLFEGFFVDECRVDVFDAALIKLGHKDLVAPQRILFLDAPNPVRMLGKPTTAAIYTPWSIIQIVELIVFLPLNLVPVVGTPAFIIITGTRLGKLAHYRWFQIKGFSKAEQKTALRDRAWEYVWFGTVAMILELIPVLSLFFLLTTTAGAAQWTARIEDESRGPVENTDASGQAYQDDAHEDPHPDAPPPYTDYSDDVV
;
A
#
# COMPACT_ATOMS: atom_id res chain seq x y z
N MET A 1 -20.68 23.42 13.77
CA MET A 1 -19.30 23.89 13.96
C MET A 1 -18.46 22.68 14.29
N PRO A 2 -17.55 22.23 13.40
CA PRO A 2 -16.60 21.16 13.74
C PRO A 2 -15.44 21.78 14.53
N PRO A 3 -14.86 21.06 15.52
CA PRO A 3 -13.75 21.57 16.28
C PRO A 3 -12.49 21.68 15.42
N ASN A 4 -11.90 22.86 15.42
CA ASN A 4 -10.57 23.13 14.89
C ASN A 4 -9.52 22.31 15.68
N GLY A 5 -9.26 21.10 15.21
CA GLY A 5 -8.08 20.36 15.60
C GLY A 5 -6.88 20.92 14.83
N SER A 6 -6.24 21.93 15.38
CA SER A 6 -4.89 22.31 14.98
C SER A 6 -3.98 21.12 15.24
N TYR A 7 -3.64 20.39 14.18
CA TYR A 7 -2.56 19.39 14.22
C TYR A 7 -1.28 20.15 14.57
N GLN A 8 -0.92 20.10 15.84
CA GLN A 8 0.35 20.58 16.33
C GLN A 8 1.46 19.89 15.56
N ASN A 9 2.19 20.72 14.88
CA ASN A 9 3.44 20.47 14.20
C ASN A 9 4.41 19.69 15.09
N SER A 10 4.33 18.35 15.05
CA SER A 10 5.34 17.51 15.63
C SER A 10 6.64 17.76 14.86
N ASN A 11 7.67 18.18 15.55
CA ASN A 11 9.02 18.44 15.07
C ASN A 11 9.64 17.23 14.38
N HIS A 12 9.13 16.88 13.20
CA HIS A 12 9.88 16.06 12.28
C HIS A 12 10.94 16.95 11.66
N PRO A 13 12.21 16.59 11.72
CA PRO A 13 13.22 17.30 10.98
C PRO A 13 12.80 17.24 9.49
N HIS A 14 12.30 18.36 8.98
CA HIS A 14 12.05 18.55 7.57
C HIS A 14 13.38 18.45 6.82
N VAL A 15 13.79 17.22 6.52
CA VAL A 15 14.90 17.01 5.58
C VAL A 15 14.30 17.24 4.21
N GLY A 16 14.29 18.49 3.80
CA GLY A 16 13.95 18.87 2.43
C GLY A 16 14.82 18.07 1.46
N PRO A 17 14.28 17.64 0.32
CA PRO A 17 14.97 16.73 -0.61
C PRO A 17 16.26 17.31 -1.20
N TRP A 18 16.56 18.59 -1.02
CA TRP A 18 17.66 19.27 -1.72
C TRP A 18 18.59 20.10 -0.84
N THR A 19 18.39 20.21 0.46
CA THR A 19 19.19 21.08 1.35
C THR A 19 19.94 20.33 2.46
N GLY A 20 19.96 19.01 2.43
CA GLY A 20 20.82 18.22 3.34
C GLY A 20 22.28 18.23 2.85
N PRO A 21 23.27 18.39 3.73
CA PRO A 21 24.66 18.28 3.32
C PRO A 21 24.89 16.91 2.70
N ILE A 22 25.66 16.88 1.61
CA ILE A 22 26.04 15.72 0.78
C ILE A 22 26.68 14.55 1.61
N HIS A 23 26.70 14.65 2.93
CA HIS A 23 27.45 13.78 3.84
C HIS A 23 26.80 12.45 4.24
N ARG A 24 25.61 12.07 3.70
CA ARG A 24 24.99 10.78 4.06
C ARG A 24 24.36 10.03 2.88
N PRO A 25 25.06 9.78 1.76
CA PRO A 25 24.50 8.99 0.65
C PRO A 25 24.15 7.56 1.11
N TRP A 26 24.84 7.03 2.11
CA TRP A 26 24.57 5.73 2.71
C TRP A 26 23.18 5.62 3.35
N LEU A 27 22.72 6.67 4.02
CA LEU A 27 21.37 6.65 4.63
C LEU A 27 20.27 6.64 3.58
N TYR A 28 20.44 7.37 2.48
CA TYR A 28 19.51 7.35 1.37
C TYR A 28 19.49 5.98 0.70
N LEU A 29 20.66 5.38 0.46
CA LEU A 29 20.77 4.04 -0.11
C LEU A 29 20.14 2.98 0.81
N LYS A 30 20.38 3.06 2.13
CA LYS A 30 19.76 2.17 3.11
C LYS A 30 18.23 2.30 3.11
N ARG A 31 17.68 3.52 3.11
CA ARG A 31 16.23 3.74 3.03
C ARG A 31 15.65 3.22 1.72
N ALA A 32 16.30 3.50 0.60
CA ALA A 32 15.91 3.00 -0.71
C ALA A 32 15.91 1.47 -0.75
N GLY A 33 16.96 0.82 -0.22
CA GLY A 33 17.04 -0.64 -0.14
C GLY A 33 15.96 -1.27 0.74
N VAL A 34 15.63 -0.63 1.86
CA VAL A 34 14.52 -1.05 2.71
C VAL A 34 13.20 -0.92 1.96
N ALA A 35 12.95 0.22 1.29
CA ALA A 35 11.73 0.41 0.51
C ALA A 35 11.61 -0.62 -0.64
N ALA A 36 12.70 -0.88 -1.36
CA ALA A 36 12.78 -1.90 -2.41
C ALA A 36 12.50 -3.33 -1.90
N SER A 37 12.71 -3.60 -0.62
CA SER A 37 12.46 -4.92 -0.03
C SER A 37 10.99 -5.20 0.25
N TYR A 38 10.12 -4.19 0.36
CA TYR A 38 8.71 -4.40 0.71
C TYR A 38 7.91 -5.19 -0.31
N PRO A 39 8.04 -5.00 -1.63
CA PRO A 39 7.38 -5.87 -2.60
C PRO A 39 7.73 -7.36 -2.39
N LEU A 40 8.99 -7.65 -2.11
CA LEU A 40 9.45 -9.03 -1.84
C LEU A 40 8.94 -9.55 -0.49
N ARG A 41 8.96 -8.72 0.55
CA ARG A 41 8.37 -9.06 1.86
C ARG A 41 6.87 -9.29 1.75
N GLY A 42 6.19 -8.54 0.90
CA GLY A 42 4.78 -8.73 0.60
C GLY A 42 4.48 -10.10 0.02
N ILE A 43 5.34 -10.63 -0.88
CA ILE A 43 5.24 -12.00 -1.39
C ILE A 43 5.32 -13.00 -0.25
N TRP A 44 6.33 -12.87 0.61
CA TRP A 44 6.53 -13.75 1.74
C TRP A 44 5.35 -13.70 2.72
N PHE A 45 4.91 -12.49 3.06
CA PHE A 45 3.76 -12.28 3.92
C PHE A 45 2.49 -12.91 3.36
N PHE A 46 2.23 -12.74 2.08
CA PHE A 46 1.05 -13.29 1.41
C PHE A 46 1.06 -14.82 1.37
N ILE A 47 2.23 -15.43 1.12
CA ILE A 47 2.39 -16.88 1.09
C ILE A 47 2.21 -17.48 2.49
N GLN A 48 2.77 -16.87 3.52
CA GLN A 48 2.66 -17.34 4.90
C GLN A 48 1.23 -17.25 5.44
N ASN A 49 0.47 -16.23 5.04
CA ASN A 49 -0.88 -15.98 5.55
C ASN A 49 -1.93 -16.49 4.57
N ARG A 50 -2.24 -17.77 4.64
CA ARG A 50 -3.22 -18.44 3.75
C ARG A 50 -4.60 -17.83 3.77
N GLU A 51 -4.94 -17.05 4.77
CA GLU A 51 -6.20 -16.32 4.89
C GLU A 51 -6.43 -15.28 3.76
N PHE A 52 -5.36 -14.84 3.09
CA PHE A 52 -5.45 -13.95 1.92
C PHE A 52 -5.75 -14.69 0.60
N TRP A 53 -5.50 -16.00 0.57
CA TRP A 53 -5.63 -16.79 -0.66
C TRP A 53 -7.04 -16.77 -1.26
N PRO A 54 -8.15 -16.82 -0.47
CA PRO A 54 -9.49 -16.75 -1.02
C PRO A 54 -9.76 -15.47 -1.81
N LEU A 55 -9.14 -14.35 -1.44
CA LEU A 55 -9.26 -13.07 -2.17
C LEU A 55 -8.67 -13.17 -3.58
N MET A 56 -7.64 -13.99 -3.73
CA MET A 56 -6.93 -14.18 -5.00
C MET A 56 -7.55 -15.30 -5.86
N VAL A 57 -7.81 -16.47 -5.26
CA VAL A 57 -8.12 -17.71 -6.01
C VAL A 57 -9.33 -17.56 -6.92
N GLY A 58 -10.38 -16.88 -6.46
CA GLY A 58 -11.59 -16.67 -7.26
C GLY A 58 -11.39 -15.80 -8.51
N ARG A 59 -10.31 -15.03 -8.55
CA ARG A 59 -10.04 -14.05 -9.63
C ARG A 59 -8.81 -14.39 -10.47
N ILE A 60 -7.88 -15.16 -9.92
CA ILE A 60 -6.60 -15.45 -10.59
C ILE A 60 -6.79 -16.24 -11.88
N LEU A 61 -7.67 -17.22 -11.90
CA LEU A 61 -7.85 -18.11 -13.06
C LEU A 61 -8.39 -17.36 -14.29
N PRO A 62 -9.51 -16.62 -14.24
CA PRO A 62 -10.00 -15.89 -15.41
C PRO A 62 -9.03 -14.79 -15.83
N ILE A 63 -8.40 -14.09 -14.90
CA ILE A 63 -7.48 -13.00 -15.19
C ILE A 63 -6.16 -13.54 -15.77
N SER A 64 -5.65 -14.65 -15.26
CA SER A 64 -4.45 -15.31 -15.82
C SER A 64 -4.69 -15.80 -17.25
N LEU A 65 -5.88 -16.32 -17.53
CA LEU A 65 -6.26 -16.74 -18.88
C LEU A 65 -6.32 -15.54 -19.84
N ILE A 66 -6.92 -14.44 -19.40
CA ILE A 66 -6.96 -13.20 -20.19
C ILE A 66 -5.53 -12.65 -20.38
N SER A 67 -4.73 -12.62 -19.33
CA SER A 67 -3.33 -12.18 -19.41
C SER A 67 -2.53 -13.03 -20.40
N PHE A 68 -2.69 -14.34 -20.35
CA PHE A 68 -2.05 -15.24 -21.29
C PHE A 68 -2.47 -14.95 -22.73
N LEU A 69 -3.77 -14.73 -22.98
CA LEU A 69 -4.28 -14.41 -24.30
C LEU A 69 -3.73 -13.07 -24.80
N VAL A 70 -3.72 -12.04 -23.95
CA VAL A 70 -3.16 -10.72 -24.30
C VAL A 70 -1.69 -10.85 -24.70
N TYR A 71 -0.87 -11.52 -23.89
CA TYR A 71 0.54 -11.70 -24.21
C TYR A 71 0.75 -12.57 -25.46
N LEU A 72 -0.06 -13.62 -25.64
CA LEU A 72 -0.01 -14.44 -26.86
C LEU A 72 -0.24 -13.60 -28.11
N LEU A 73 -1.25 -12.73 -28.09
CA LEU A 73 -1.54 -11.83 -29.21
C LEU A 73 -0.42 -10.80 -29.42
N LEU A 74 0.08 -10.18 -28.35
CA LEU A 74 1.14 -9.19 -28.46
C LEU A 74 2.45 -9.80 -28.95
N PHE A 75 2.85 -10.96 -28.45
CA PHE A 75 4.07 -11.65 -28.91
C PHE A 75 3.93 -12.13 -30.35
N THR A 76 2.71 -12.49 -30.78
CA THR A 76 2.48 -12.95 -32.16
C THR A 76 2.49 -11.78 -33.15
N PHE A 77 1.82 -10.68 -32.82
CA PHE A 77 1.58 -9.61 -33.79
C PHE A 77 2.41 -8.34 -33.56
N ALA A 78 2.76 -8.00 -32.31
CA ALA A 78 3.47 -6.77 -31.98
C ALA A 78 5.00 -6.97 -31.86
N PHE A 79 5.46 -8.13 -31.38
CA PHE A 79 6.87 -8.38 -31.12
C PHE A 79 7.74 -8.26 -32.38
N LEU A 80 7.39 -8.92 -33.46
CA LEU A 80 8.21 -8.93 -34.70
C LEU A 80 8.33 -7.53 -35.30
N PRO A 81 7.28 -6.74 -35.53
CA PRO A 81 7.40 -5.38 -36.03
C PRO A 81 8.22 -4.48 -35.11
N GLN A 82 8.00 -4.57 -33.77
CA GLN A 82 8.77 -3.79 -32.81
C GLN A 82 10.23 -4.19 -32.78
N TYR A 83 10.54 -5.48 -32.81
CA TYR A 83 11.91 -5.99 -32.90
C TYR A 83 12.60 -5.49 -34.18
N ALA A 84 11.97 -5.63 -35.34
CA ALA A 84 12.51 -5.18 -36.62
C ALA A 84 12.82 -3.67 -36.61
N PHE A 85 11.96 -2.87 -36.00
CA PHE A 85 12.19 -1.44 -35.84
C PHE A 85 13.33 -1.15 -34.86
N LEU A 86 13.37 -1.81 -33.71
CA LEU A 86 14.39 -1.60 -32.69
C LEU A 86 15.78 -2.06 -33.08
N VAL A 87 15.90 -3.06 -33.96
CA VAL A 87 17.22 -3.53 -34.50
C VAL A 87 17.99 -2.39 -35.16
N ILE A 88 17.30 -1.45 -35.81
CA ILE A 88 17.91 -0.30 -36.46
C ILE A 88 18.73 0.54 -35.47
N PHE A 89 18.27 0.64 -34.20
CA PHE A 89 18.88 1.50 -33.19
C PHE A 89 19.73 0.72 -32.17
N HIS A 90 19.39 -0.55 -31.88
CA HIS A 90 19.98 -1.33 -30.79
C HIS A 90 20.80 -2.54 -31.23
N GLY A 91 20.82 -2.86 -32.53
CA GLY A 91 21.51 -4.05 -33.03
C GLY A 91 21.07 -5.32 -32.23
N TRP A 92 22.04 -6.06 -31.71
CA TRP A 92 21.79 -7.30 -30.97
C TRP A 92 20.96 -7.14 -29.70
N GLY A 93 20.98 -5.97 -29.04
CA GLY A 93 20.20 -5.70 -27.85
C GLY A 93 18.69 -5.47 -28.09
N ALA A 94 18.29 -5.34 -29.35
CA ALA A 94 16.91 -5.02 -29.72
C ALA A 94 15.88 -6.02 -29.22
N TRP A 95 16.25 -7.31 -29.16
CA TRP A 95 15.33 -8.35 -28.72
C TRP A 95 14.90 -8.18 -27.22
N VAL A 96 15.84 -7.79 -26.34
CA VAL A 96 15.54 -7.53 -24.94
C VAL A 96 14.59 -6.36 -24.81
N ASN A 97 14.88 -5.27 -25.54
CA ASN A 97 14.06 -4.08 -25.52
C ASN A 97 12.65 -4.33 -26.09
N ALA A 98 12.56 -5.12 -27.19
CA ALA A 98 11.26 -5.53 -27.76
C ALA A 98 10.45 -6.38 -26.78
N VAL A 99 11.09 -7.33 -26.08
CA VAL A 99 10.41 -8.13 -25.05
C VAL A 99 9.89 -7.23 -23.92
N VAL A 100 10.71 -6.33 -23.37
CA VAL A 100 10.30 -5.44 -22.28
C VAL A 100 9.18 -4.50 -22.73
N LEU A 101 9.23 -4.02 -23.97
CA LEU A 101 8.20 -3.16 -24.54
C LEU A 101 6.86 -3.91 -24.65
N VAL A 102 6.86 -5.11 -25.21
CA VAL A 102 5.67 -5.98 -25.31
C VAL A 102 5.11 -6.32 -23.92
N LEU A 103 5.99 -6.62 -22.95
CA LEU A 103 5.56 -6.89 -21.56
C LEU A 103 4.94 -5.65 -20.92
N GLY A 104 5.52 -4.46 -21.15
CA GLY A 104 4.98 -3.20 -20.67
C GLY A 104 3.62 -2.86 -21.28
N GLU A 105 3.46 -3.03 -22.59
CA GLU A 105 2.19 -2.85 -23.30
C GLU A 105 1.12 -3.81 -22.76
N GLY A 106 1.49 -5.09 -22.65
CA GLY A 106 0.60 -6.11 -22.09
C GLY A 106 0.19 -5.80 -20.67
N LEU A 107 1.11 -5.32 -19.82
CA LEU A 107 0.79 -4.94 -18.45
C LEU A 107 -0.24 -3.80 -18.40
N VAL A 108 -0.10 -2.77 -19.25
CA VAL A 108 -1.08 -1.67 -19.33
C VAL A 108 -2.46 -2.15 -19.78
N ILE A 109 -2.50 -3.02 -20.81
CA ILE A 109 -3.77 -3.60 -21.29
C ILE A 109 -4.43 -4.45 -20.18
N ILE A 110 -3.63 -5.30 -19.53
CA ILE A 110 -4.11 -6.19 -18.47
C ILE A 110 -4.61 -5.38 -17.26
N GLN A 111 -3.90 -4.33 -16.85
CA GLN A 111 -4.34 -3.46 -15.77
C GLN A 111 -5.64 -2.73 -16.11
N GLY A 112 -5.80 -2.24 -17.33
CA GLY A 112 -7.06 -1.66 -17.80
C GLY A 112 -8.23 -2.66 -17.77
N LEU A 113 -7.97 -3.92 -18.11
CA LEU A 113 -8.96 -5.00 -17.99
C LEU A 113 -9.25 -5.34 -16.52
N PHE A 114 -8.26 -5.24 -15.63
CA PHE A 114 -8.44 -5.51 -14.20
C PHE A 114 -9.42 -4.53 -13.54
N GLU A 115 -9.44 -3.27 -13.95
CA GLU A 115 -10.43 -2.30 -13.47
C GLU A 115 -11.86 -2.79 -13.74
N GLY A 116 -12.11 -3.41 -14.90
CA GLY A 116 -13.40 -4.00 -15.25
C GLY A 116 -13.77 -5.26 -14.46
N PHE A 117 -12.81 -5.92 -13.78
CA PHE A 117 -12.99 -7.18 -13.04
C PHE A 117 -12.94 -7.03 -11.51
N PHE A 118 -13.17 -5.85 -10.96
CA PHE A 118 -13.18 -5.58 -9.51
C PHE A 118 -11.87 -5.94 -8.79
N VAL A 119 -10.74 -5.88 -9.49
CA VAL A 119 -9.44 -6.15 -8.87
C VAL A 119 -9.07 -5.06 -7.87
N ASP A 120 -9.50 -3.84 -8.10
CA ASP A 120 -9.26 -2.72 -7.19
C ASP A 120 -9.90 -2.94 -5.82
N GLU A 121 -11.12 -3.49 -5.77
CA GLU A 121 -11.73 -3.90 -4.50
C GLU A 121 -10.88 -4.95 -3.78
N CYS A 122 -10.33 -5.93 -4.53
CA CYS A 122 -9.46 -6.94 -3.98
C CYS A 122 -8.15 -6.36 -3.42
N ARG A 123 -7.58 -5.36 -4.09
CA ARG A 123 -6.38 -4.64 -3.61
C ARG A 123 -6.67 -3.91 -2.30
N VAL A 124 -7.82 -3.22 -2.22
CA VAL A 124 -8.25 -2.56 -0.99
C VAL A 124 -8.43 -3.57 0.13
N ASP A 125 -9.08 -4.71 -0.16
CA ASP A 125 -9.29 -5.77 0.82
C ASP A 125 -7.97 -6.35 1.33
N VAL A 126 -7.00 -6.61 0.44
CA VAL A 126 -5.66 -7.08 0.82
C VAL A 126 -4.93 -6.04 1.66
N PHE A 127 -4.99 -4.77 1.29
CA PHE A 127 -4.33 -3.69 2.02
C PHE A 127 -4.91 -3.53 3.44
N ASP A 128 -6.24 -3.43 3.54
CA ASP A 128 -6.95 -3.25 4.81
C ASP A 128 -6.75 -4.47 5.72
N ALA A 129 -6.90 -5.71 5.18
CA ALA A 129 -6.66 -6.94 5.93
C ALA A 129 -5.21 -7.06 6.42
N ALA A 130 -4.24 -6.65 5.61
CA ALA A 130 -2.84 -6.66 6.00
C ALA A 130 -2.57 -5.66 7.14
N LEU A 131 -3.15 -4.46 7.11
CA LEU A 131 -3.05 -3.50 8.20
C LEU A 131 -3.68 -4.04 9.49
N ILE A 132 -4.86 -4.66 9.41
CA ILE A 132 -5.50 -5.29 10.56
C ILE A 132 -4.62 -6.39 11.15
N LYS A 133 -4.02 -7.24 10.30
CA LYS A 133 -3.09 -8.29 10.71
C LYS A 133 -1.86 -7.75 11.43
N LEU A 134 -1.39 -6.57 11.02
CA LEU A 134 -0.23 -5.88 11.60
C LEU A 134 -0.58 -5.06 12.86
N GLY A 135 -1.83 -5.10 13.33
CA GLY A 135 -2.26 -4.43 14.56
C GLY A 135 -2.86 -3.03 14.38
N HIS A 136 -2.97 -2.54 13.16
CA HIS A 136 -3.48 -1.19 12.85
C HIS A 136 -4.98 -1.17 12.52
N LYS A 137 -5.81 -1.82 13.34
CA LYS A 137 -7.29 -1.84 13.19
C LYS A 137 -7.90 -0.46 13.26
N ASP A 138 -7.35 0.38 14.12
CA ASP A 138 -7.75 1.76 14.37
C ASP A 138 -7.66 2.65 13.13
N LEU A 139 -6.73 2.37 12.22
CA LEU A 139 -6.63 3.07 10.95
C LEU A 139 -7.77 2.70 9.98
N VAL A 140 -8.16 1.43 9.96
CA VAL A 140 -9.15 0.91 9.01
C VAL A 140 -10.58 1.17 9.49
N ALA A 141 -10.84 1.07 10.79
CA ALA A 141 -12.17 1.17 11.40
C ALA A 141 -12.98 2.42 11.01
N PRO A 142 -12.42 3.64 10.89
CA PRO A 142 -13.19 4.82 10.51
C PRO A 142 -13.74 4.78 9.08
N GLN A 143 -13.11 4.00 8.19
CA GLN A 143 -13.43 3.95 6.77
C GLN A 143 -14.19 2.67 6.38
N ARG A 144 -14.35 1.74 7.32
CA ARG A 144 -14.90 0.41 7.02
C ARG A 144 -15.54 -0.22 8.26
N ILE A 145 -16.70 -0.86 8.07
CA ILE A 145 -17.33 -1.67 9.11
C ILE A 145 -16.47 -2.93 9.32
N LEU A 146 -16.09 -3.19 10.56
CA LEU A 146 -15.31 -4.36 10.94
C LEU A 146 -16.13 -5.32 11.79
N PHE A 147 -16.14 -6.60 11.44
CA PHE A 147 -16.72 -7.67 12.23
C PHE A 147 -15.68 -8.22 13.20
N LEU A 148 -15.65 -7.68 14.42
CA LEU A 148 -14.60 -7.96 15.40
C LEU A 148 -14.57 -9.43 15.89
N ASP A 149 -15.70 -10.13 15.79
CA ASP A 149 -15.85 -11.54 16.19
C ASP A 149 -15.34 -12.52 15.11
N ALA A 150 -14.92 -12.01 13.95
CA ALA A 150 -14.48 -12.86 12.88
C ALA A 150 -13.09 -13.47 13.16
N PRO A 151 -12.86 -14.75 12.76
CA PRO A 151 -11.65 -15.51 13.14
C PRO A 151 -10.37 -15.05 12.46
N ASN A 152 -10.46 -14.23 11.39
CA ASN A 152 -9.28 -13.76 10.66
C ASN A 152 -9.52 -12.36 10.04
N PRO A 153 -8.43 -11.61 9.77
CA PRO A 153 -8.51 -10.24 9.25
C PRO A 153 -9.33 -10.09 7.97
N VAL A 154 -9.26 -11.04 7.06
CA VAL A 154 -10.01 -11.00 5.80
C VAL A 154 -11.52 -11.11 6.05
N ARG A 155 -11.95 -11.96 6.97
CA ARG A 155 -13.37 -12.10 7.35
C ARG A 155 -13.87 -10.96 8.23
N MET A 156 -12.97 -10.24 8.87
CA MET A 156 -13.32 -9.02 9.62
C MET A 156 -13.77 -7.89 8.71
N LEU A 157 -13.39 -7.92 7.43
CA LEU A 157 -13.68 -6.84 6.50
C LEU A 157 -15.16 -6.86 6.08
N GLY A 158 -15.91 -5.82 6.48
CA GLY A 158 -17.19 -5.48 5.87
C GLY A 158 -17.00 -4.71 4.56
N LYS A 159 -18.11 -4.32 3.92
CA LYS A 159 -18.03 -3.45 2.73
C LYS A 159 -17.41 -2.10 3.13
N PRO A 160 -16.52 -1.51 2.29
CA PRO A 160 -16.02 -0.17 2.52
C PRO A 160 -17.20 0.83 2.58
N THR A 161 -17.15 1.76 3.52
CA THR A 161 -18.15 2.83 3.67
C THR A 161 -18.08 3.85 2.54
N THR A 162 -16.90 4.07 2.01
CA THR A 162 -16.68 4.89 0.81
C THR A 162 -16.24 3.98 -0.32
N ALA A 163 -16.79 4.17 -1.51
CA ALA A 163 -16.34 3.44 -2.69
C ALA A 163 -14.83 3.63 -2.86
N ALA A 164 -14.09 2.60 -2.46
CA ALA A 164 -12.63 2.61 -2.55
C ALA A 164 -12.23 2.29 -3.98
N ILE A 165 -12.40 3.26 -4.86
CA ILE A 165 -12.01 3.17 -6.26
C ILE A 165 -10.59 3.70 -6.35
N TYR A 166 -9.66 2.86 -6.77
CA TYR A 166 -8.40 3.36 -7.33
C TYR A 166 -8.77 4.18 -8.56
N THR A 167 -8.27 5.40 -8.64
CA THR A 167 -8.60 6.32 -9.73
C THR A 167 -8.38 5.64 -11.08
N PRO A 168 -9.29 5.81 -12.06
CA PRO A 168 -9.16 5.17 -13.37
C PRO A 168 -7.81 5.52 -14.00
N TRP A 169 -6.98 4.48 -14.08
CA TRP A 169 -5.59 4.59 -14.47
C TRP A 169 -5.37 4.45 -15.94
N SER A 170 -6.23 3.67 -16.57
CA SER A 170 -6.02 3.18 -17.91
C SER A 170 -5.71 4.27 -18.92
N ILE A 171 -6.43 5.39 -18.90
CA ILE A 171 -6.21 6.49 -19.86
C ILE A 171 -4.86 7.14 -19.62
N ILE A 172 -4.51 7.42 -18.37
CA ILE A 172 -3.26 8.10 -18.05
C ILE A 172 -2.07 7.17 -18.31
N GLN A 173 -2.21 5.87 -18.07
CA GLN A 173 -1.18 4.87 -18.39
C GLN A 173 -0.96 4.72 -19.89
N ILE A 174 -2.03 4.70 -20.67
CA ILE A 174 -1.95 4.66 -22.13
C ILE A 174 -1.22 5.90 -22.64
N VAL A 175 -1.59 7.09 -22.17
CA VAL A 175 -0.90 8.34 -22.53
C VAL A 175 0.58 8.29 -22.16
N GLU A 176 0.92 7.81 -20.96
CA GLU A 176 2.32 7.67 -20.57
C GLU A 176 3.06 6.65 -21.40
N LEU A 177 2.46 5.50 -21.69
CA LEU A 177 3.08 4.50 -22.56
C LEU A 177 3.42 5.14 -23.91
N ILE A 178 2.49 5.86 -24.52
CA ILE A 178 2.70 6.55 -25.79
C ILE A 178 3.81 7.61 -25.69
N VAL A 179 3.82 8.40 -24.61
CA VAL A 179 4.83 9.45 -24.38
C VAL A 179 6.22 8.88 -24.10
N PHE A 180 6.31 7.77 -23.36
CA PHE A 180 7.59 7.15 -23.02
C PHE A 180 8.04 6.07 -24.02
N LEU A 181 7.21 5.70 -24.98
CA LEU A 181 7.56 4.76 -26.04
C LEU A 181 8.84 5.19 -26.81
N PRO A 182 9.02 6.47 -27.20
CA PRO A 182 10.25 6.94 -27.83
C PRO A 182 11.51 6.77 -26.97
N LEU A 183 11.36 6.72 -25.63
CA LEU A 183 12.50 6.52 -24.74
C LEU A 183 13.19 5.16 -25.00
N ASN A 184 12.41 4.13 -25.35
CA ASN A 184 12.97 2.82 -25.69
C ASN A 184 13.84 2.81 -26.95
N LEU A 185 13.83 3.88 -27.74
CA LEU A 185 14.75 4.05 -28.88
C LEU A 185 16.18 4.40 -28.45
N VAL A 186 16.37 4.83 -27.19
CA VAL A 186 17.71 5.13 -26.67
C VAL A 186 18.40 3.83 -26.26
N PRO A 187 19.48 3.43 -26.91
CA PRO A 187 20.20 2.20 -26.60
C PRO A 187 20.67 2.17 -25.15
N VAL A 188 20.57 0.98 -24.50
CA VAL A 188 21.04 0.69 -23.13
C VAL A 188 20.27 1.43 -22.02
N VAL A 189 19.97 2.72 -22.21
CA VAL A 189 19.37 3.59 -21.18
C VAL A 189 17.85 3.56 -21.22
N GLY A 190 17.26 3.36 -22.40
CA GLY A 190 15.82 3.50 -22.61
C GLY A 190 14.98 2.55 -21.77
N THR A 191 15.28 1.27 -21.81
CA THR A 191 14.53 0.26 -21.04
C THR A 191 14.66 0.43 -19.53
N PRO A 192 15.85 0.61 -18.93
CA PRO A 192 15.97 0.93 -17.51
C PRO A 192 15.21 2.20 -17.12
N ALA A 193 15.32 3.26 -17.93
CA ALA A 193 14.62 4.50 -17.67
C ALA A 193 13.09 4.32 -17.71
N PHE A 194 12.58 3.58 -18.69
CA PHE A 194 11.16 3.23 -18.79
C PHE A 194 10.67 2.50 -17.52
N ILE A 195 11.39 1.46 -17.07
CA ILE A 195 11.04 0.69 -15.87
C ILE A 195 11.05 1.58 -14.62
N ILE A 196 12.05 2.46 -14.47
CA ILE A 196 12.15 3.35 -13.30
C ILE A 196 11.03 4.39 -13.31
N ILE A 197 10.73 5.01 -14.44
CA ILE A 197 9.70 6.04 -14.54
C ILE A 197 8.31 5.44 -14.28
N THR A 198 7.99 4.35 -14.96
CA THR A 198 6.70 3.66 -14.77
C THR A 198 6.60 3.08 -13.37
N GLY A 199 7.68 2.46 -12.87
CA GLY A 199 7.76 1.95 -11.52
C GLY A 199 7.58 3.04 -10.46
N THR A 200 8.20 4.20 -10.62
CA THR A 200 8.02 5.34 -9.68
C THR A 200 6.56 5.69 -9.50
N ARG A 201 5.80 5.63 -10.57
CA ARG A 201 4.37 5.90 -10.53
C ARG A 201 3.62 4.81 -9.80
N LEU A 202 3.90 3.55 -10.14
CA LEU A 202 3.33 2.39 -9.47
C LEU A 202 3.59 2.45 -7.95
N GLY A 203 4.80 2.84 -7.55
CA GLY A 203 5.16 3.04 -6.15
C GLY A 203 4.30 4.10 -5.44
N LYS A 204 4.06 5.24 -6.09
CA LYS A 204 3.20 6.31 -5.52
C LYS A 204 1.78 5.85 -5.29
N LEU A 205 1.26 5.00 -6.18
CA LEU A 205 -0.10 4.47 -6.03
C LEU A 205 -0.22 3.39 -4.99
N ALA A 206 0.85 2.68 -4.69
CA ALA A 206 0.81 1.64 -3.68
C ALA A 206 0.26 2.15 -2.32
N HIS A 207 0.47 3.43 -2.01
CA HIS A 207 -0.06 4.08 -0.81
C HIS A 207 -1.36 4.88 -1.03
N TYR A 208 -2.02 4.76 -2.18
CA TYR A 208 -3.26 5.48 -2.46
C TYR A 208 -4.34 5.20 -1.39
N ARG A 209 -4.50 3.91 -0.99
CA ARG A 209 -5.43 3.52 0.07
C ARG A 209 -5.08 4.15 1.41
N TRP A 210 -3.81 4.22 1.78
CA TRP A 210 -3.37 4.89 3.00
C TRP A 210 -3.73 6.37 3.02
N PHE A 211 -3.54 7.08 1.91
CA PHE A 211 -3.94 8.48 1.80
C PHE A 211 -5.45 8.68 1.94
N GLN A 212 -6.25 7.73 1.42
CA GLN A 212 -7.70 7.75 1.61
C GLN A 212 -8.07 7.54 3.07
N ILE A 213 -7.48 6.54 3.73
CA ILE A 213 -7.74 6.22 5.14
C ILE A 213 -7.44 7.44 6.03
N LYS A 214 -6.33 8.12 5.76
CA LYS A 214 -5.91 9.33 6.51
C LYS A 214 -6.70 10.58 6.13
N GLY A 215 -7.47 10.56 5.06
CA GLY A 215 -8.19 11.73 4.57
C GLY A 215 -7.28 12.86 4.06
N PHE A 216 -6.08 12.52 3.55
CA PHE A 216 -5.12 13.50 3.08
C PHE A 216 -5.66 14.30 1.89
N SER A 217 -5.55 15.62 1.96
CA SER A 217 -5.77 16.51 0.83
C SER A 217 -4.73 16.27 -0.27
N LYS A 218 -5.02 16.71 -1.50
CA LYS A 218 -4.07 16.57 -2.63
C LYS A 218 -2.72 17.24 -2.35
N ALA A 219 -2.70 18.33 -1.58
CA ALA A 219 -1.50 19.02 -1.19
C ALA A 219 -0.65 18.21 -0.21
N GLU A 220 -1.28 17.65 0.82
CA GLU A 220 -0.63 16.78 1.80
C GLU A 220 -0.10 15.49 1.16
N GLN A 221 -0.88 14.86 0.26
CA GLN A 221 -0.41 13.71 -0.51
C GLN A 221 0.85 14.03 -1.30
N LYS A 222 0.85 15.18 -2.01
CA LYS A 222 2.02 15.63 -2.79
C LYS A 222 3.23 15.86 -1.91
N THR A 223 3.06 16.43 -0.72
CA THR A 223 4.14 16.63 0.25
C THR A 223 4.68 15.30 0.76
N ALA A 224 3.82 14.40 1.24
CA ALA A 224 4.20 13.07 1.70
C ALA A 224 4.94 12.25 0.62
N LEU A 225 4.49 12.32 -0.63
CA LEU A 225 5.15 11.67 -1.77
C LEU A 225 6.51 12.29 -2.07
N ARG A 226 6.66 13.62 -1.93
CA ARG A 226 7.92 14.33 -2.17
C ARG A 226 8.96 14.01 -1.10
N ASP A 227 8.55 13.94 0.15
CA ASP A 227 9.45 13.69 1.28
C ASP A 227 10.09 12.30 1.23
N ARG A 228 9.41 11.34 0.62
CA ARG A 228 9.87 9.95 0.46
C ARG A 228 10.06 9.55 -1.02
N ALA A 229 10.33 10.52 -1.90
CA ALA A 229 10.36 10.30 -3.35
C ALA A 229 11.29 9.15 -3.76
N TRP A 230 12.50 9.07 -3.19
CA TRP A 230 13.46 8.00 -3.47
C TRP A 230 12.97 6.61 -3.03
N GLU A 231 12.28 6.53 -1.91
CA GLU A 231 11.70 5.30 -1.40
C GLU A 231 10.63 4.78 -2.37
N TYR A 232 9.77 5.68 -2.87
CA TYR A 232 8.75 5.34 -3.87
C TYR A 232 9.35 4.91 -5.22
N VAL A 233 10.46 5.52 -5.64
CA VAL A 233 11.17 5.11 -6.87
C VAL A 233 11.60 3.66 -6.76
N TRP A 234 12.30 3.29 -5.69
CA TRP A 234 12.86 1.95 -5.55
C TRP A 234 11.81 0.89 -5.25
N PHE A 235 10.83 1.20 -4.39
CA PHE A 235 9.68 0.33 -4.18
C PHE A 235 8.99 0.02 -5.50
N GLY A 236 8.64 1.05 -6.25
CA GLY A 236 7.89 0.91 -7.48
C GLY A 236 8.70 0.26 -8.61
N THR A 237 10.02 0.48 -8.67
CA THR A 237 10.88 -0.18 -9.66
C THR A 237 10.89 -1.70 -9.43
N VAL A 238 11.02 -2.16 -8.17
CA VAL A 238 10.95 -3.60 -7.86
C VAL A 238 9.55 -4.15 -8.12
N ALA A 239 8.51 -3.43 -7.71
CA ALA A 239 7.14 -3.81 -7.99
C ALA A 239 6.88 -3.97 -9.51
N MET A 240 7.33 -2.99 -10.31
CA MET A 240 7.21 -3.02 -11.77
C MET A 240 7.90 -4.25 -12.39
N ILE A 241 9.12 -4.55 -11.95
CA ILE A 241 9.86 -5.74 -12.44
C ILE A 241 9.09 -7.03 -12.14
N LEU A 242 8.51 -7.14 -10.96
CA LEU A 242 7.70 -8.31 -10.58
C LEU A 242 6.42 -8.40 -11.41
N GLU A 243 5.71 -7.28 -11.59
CA GLU A 243 4.46 -7.24 -12.36
C GLU A 243 4.67 -7.46 -13.87
N LEU A 244 5.89 -7.23 -14.40
CA LEU A 244 6.23 -7.58 -15.77
C LEU A 244 6.29 -9.10 -16.02
N ILE A 245 6.28 -9.94 -14.99
CA ILE A 245 6.25 -11.39 -15.17
C ILE A 245 4.86 -11.80 -15.70
N PRO A 246 4.76 -12.31 -16.92
CA PRO A 246 3.49 -12.67 -17.54
C PRO A 246 2.70 -13.66 -16.70
N VAL A 247 1.38 -13.62 -16.78
CA VAL A 247 0.44 -14.54 -16.08
C VAL A 247 0.42 -14.37 -14.55
N LEU A 248 1.55 -14.04 -13.91
CA LEU A 248 1.65 -13.81 -12.47
C LEU A 248 1.46 -12.35 -12.06
N SER A 249 1.18 -11.44 -13.00
CA SER A 249 1.01 -10.02 -12.73
C SER A 249 -0.02 -9.71 -11.64
N LEU A 250 -1.18 -10.41 -11.65
CA LEU A 250 -2.18 -10.26 -10.57
C LEU A 250 -1.64 -10.72 -9.20
N PHE A 251 -0.94 -11.85 -9.16
CA PHE A 251 -0.33 -12.32 -7.92
C PHE A 251 0.65 -11.29 -7.38
N PHE A 252 1.54 -10.76 -8.23
CA PHE A 252 2.50 -9.75 -7.82
C PHE A 252 1.83 -8.42 -7.46
N LEU A 253 0.77 -8.02 -8.15
CA LEU A 253 -0.02 -6.84 -7.80
C LEU A 253 -0.59 -6.93 -6.37
N LEU A 254 -1.18 -8.07 -6.00
CA LEU A 254 -1.73 -8.27 -4.65
C LEU A 254 -0.66 -8.40 -3.58
N THR A 255 0.44 -9.10 -3.87
CA THR A 255 1.56 -9.22 -2.93
C THR A 255 2.29 -7.89 -2.74
N THR A 256 2.45 -7.09 -3.79
CA THR A 256 2.99 -5.72 -3.71
C THR A 256 2.08 -4.84 -2.86
N THR A 257 0.76 -4.99 -2.98
CA THR A 257 -0.21 -4.28 -2.14
C THR A 257 -0.06 -4.67 -0.66
N ALA A 258 0.14 -5.95 -0.34
CA ALA A 258 0.45 -6.39 1.02
C ALA A 258 1.80 -5.83 1.52
N GLY A 259 2.80 -5.73 0.65
CA GLY A 259 4.08 -5.07 0.95
C GLY A 259 3.91 -3.58 1.24
N ALA A 260 3.05 -2.88 0.49
CA ALA A 260 2.72 -1.48 0.75
C ALA A 260 2.03 -1.30 2.11
N ALA A 261 1.14 -2.21 2.49
CA ALA A 261 0.51 -2.20 3.82
C ALA A 261 1.54 -2.39 4.95
N GLN A 262 2.54 -3.28 4.77
CA GLN A 262 3.64 -3.43 5.73
C GLN A 262 4.49 -2.15 5.83
N TRP A 263 4.74 -1.50 4.71
CA TRP A 263 5.46 -0.22 4.72
C TRP A 263 4.64 0.87 5.41
N THR A 264 3.33 0.94 5.15
CA THR A 264 2.41 1.84 5.85
C THR A 264 2.42 1.59 7.37
N ALA A 265 2.29 0.33 7.80
CA ALA A 265 2.34 -0.03 9.22
C ALA A 265 3.62 0.51 9.90
N ARG A 266 4.77 0.32 9.26
CA ARG A 266 6.02 0.88 9.77
C ARG A 266 6.02 2.41 9.84
N ILE A 267 5.48 3.11 8.83
CA ILE A 267 5.38 4.58 8.86
C ILE A 267 4.52 5.04 10.04
N GLU A 268 3.41 4.34 10.28
CA GLU A 268 2.52 4.66 11.41
C GLU A 268 3.17 4.36 12.76
N ASP A 269 3.91 3.26 12.88
CA ASP A 269 4.68 2.93 14.09
C ASP A 269 5.75 3.99 14.37
N GLU A 270 6.50 4.39 13.35
CA GLU A 270 7.49 5.46 13.45
C GLU A 270 6.85 6.81 13.86
N SER A 271 5.60 7.06 13.44
CA SER A 271 4.86 8.29 13.75
C SER A 271 4.28 8.32 15.17
N ARG A 272 3.97 7.15 15.74
CA ARG A 272 3.45 7.02 17.11
C ARG A 272 4.54 7.18 18.18
N GLY A 273 5.80 7.14 17.79
CA GLY A 273 6.93 7.14 18.72
C GLY A 273 7.11 5.80 19.46
N PRO A 274 8.16 5.64 20.25
CA PRO A 274 8.25 4.50 21.16
C PRO A 274 7.03 4.52 22.07
N VAL A 275 6.26 3.44 22.10
CA VAL A 275 5.29 3.21 23.17
C VAL A 275 6.12 3.16 24.44
N GLU A 276 6.15 4.26 25.17
CA GLU A 276 6.66 4.28 26.53
C GLU A 276 5.79 3.27 27.27
N ASN A 277 6.34 2.10 27.58
CA ASN A 277 5.69 1.10 28.39
C ASN A 277 5.47 1.72 29.79
N THR A 278 4.42 2.53 29.91
CA THR A 278 3.97 3.09 31.17
C THR A 278 3.32 1.99 32.05
N ASP A 279 3.27 0.75 31.57
CA ASP A 279 2.61 -0.38 32.28
C ASP A 279 3.58 -1.20 33.15
N ALA A 280 4.83 -0.77 33.33
CA ALA A 280 5.79 -1.49 34.17
C ALA A 280 6.15 -0.78 35.48
N SER A 281 5.60 0.39 35.76
CA SER A 281 5.58 0.92 37.14
C SER A 281 4.16 0.69 37.69
N GLY A 282 3.96 -0.48 38.28
CA GLY A 282 2.87 -0.68 39.21
C GLY A 282 2.95 0.43 40.28
N GLN A 283 2.28 1.54 40.03
CA GLN A 283 1.77 2.31 41.11
C GLN A 283 0.69 1.42 41.74
N ALA A 284 1.15 0.56 42.65
CA ALA A 284 0.29 0.10 43.71
C ALA A 284 -0.43 1.34 44.20
N TYR A 285 -1.74 1.37 44.00
CA TYR A 285 -2.59 2.24 44.79
C TYR A 285 -2.20 1.94 46.24
N GLN A 286 -1.36 2.76 46.82
CA GLN A 286 -1.29 2.91 48.25
C GLN A 286 -2.59 3.61 48.60
N ASP A 287 -3.55 2.78 49.02
CA ASP A 287 -4.63 3.23 49.91
C ASP A 287 -3.92 3.80 51.16
N ASP A 288 -3.54 5.06 51.09
CA ASP A 288 -3.34 5.84 52.28
C ASP A 288 -4.75 6.00 52.86
N ALA A 289 -5.08 5.03 53.71
CA ALA A 289 -6.20 5.13 54.62
C ALA A 289 -5.91 6.28 55.61
N HIS A 290 -6.12 7.50 55.14
CA HIS A 290 -6.42 8.61 56.00
C HIS A 290 -7.91 8.51 56.29
N GLU A 291 -8.23 7.81 57.41
CA GLU A 291 -9.46 7.96 58.17
C GLU A 291 -9.60 9.42 58.59
N ASP A 292 -10.24 10.24 57.74
CA ASP A 292 -10.93 11.43 58.23
C ASP A 292 -12.37 11.03 58.56
N PRO A 293 -12.82 11.27 59.81
CA PRO A 293 -14.20 10.95 60.23
C PRO A 293 -15.14 11.90 59.50
N HIS A 294 -15.84 11.39 58.48
CA HIS A 294 -16.96 12.08 57.85
C HIS A 294 -18.13 12.18 58.83
N PRO A 295 -18.60 13.39 59.25
CA PRO A 295 -19.68 13.55 60.21
C PRO A 295 -21.08 13.31 59.65
N ASP A 296 -21.26 12.95 58.40
CA ASP A 296 -22.59 12.78 57.80
C ASP A 296 -22.71 11.43 57.06
N ALA A 297 -22.80 10.34 57.81
CA ALA A 297 -23.28 9.08 57.29
C ALA A 297 -24.81 9.15 57.15
N PRO A 298 -25.42 8.85 55.99
CA PRO A 298 -26.88 8.79 55.87
C PRO A 298 -27.44 7.69 56.81
N PRO A 299 -28.61 7.91 57.42
CA PRO A 299 -29.18 6.93 58.35
C PRO A 299 -29.52 5.61 57.64
N PRO A 300 -29.41 4.47 58.37
CA PRO A 300 -29.70 3.18 57.78
C PRO A 300 -31.17 3.10 57.35
N TYR A 301 -31.43 2.63 56.15
CA TYR A 301 -32.77 2.35 55.65
C TYR A 301 -33.38 1.24 56.51
N THR A 302 -34.46 1.55 57.22
CA THR A 302 -35.31 0.54 57.87
C THR A 302 -36.20 -0.08 56.80
N ASP A 303 -36.03 -1.38 56.57
CA ASP A 303 -36.98 -2.19 55.80
C ASP A 303 -38.33 -2.16 56.52
N TYR A 304 -39.31 -1.51 55.89
CA TYR A 304 -40.69 -1.64 56.25
C TYR A 304 -41.24 -2.94 55.72
N SER A 305 -41.32 -3.96 56.54
CA SER A 305 -42.12 -5.13 56.27
C SER A 305 -43.57 -4.78 56.51
N ASP A 306 -44.33 -4.58 55.44
CA ASP A 306 -45.79 -4.57 55.52
C ASP A 306 -46.32 -5.98 55.63
N ASP A 307 -46.38 -6.47 56.84
CA ASP A 307 -47.33 -7.49 57.23
C ASP A 307 -48.64 -6.78 57.58
N VAL A 308 -49.71 -6.88 56.76
CA VAL A 308 -51.13 -6.78 57.18
C VAL A 308 -52.06 -7.53 56.24
N VAL A 309 -52.59 -8.65 56.70
CA VAL A 309 -53.90 -9.26 56.49
C VAL A 309 -54.35 -9.59 55.08
#